data_256314de147ce7f924c9ef7acb3e4f2d
#
_entry.id   256314de147ce7f924c9ef7acb3e4f2d
#
_cell.length_a   1.000
_cell.length_b   1.000
_cell.length_c   1.000
_cell.angle_alpha   90.00
_cell.angle_beta   90.00
_cell.angle_gamma   90.00
#
_symmetry.space_group_name_H-M   'P 1'
#
loop_
_entity.id
_entity.type
_entity.pdbx_description
1 polymer ?
#
loop_
_entity_poly.entity_id
_entity_poly.type
_entity_poly.pdbx_seq_one_letter_code
_entity_poly.pdbx_strand_id
1 'polypeptide(L)'
;MILKKGIFSLLSALCVLVLLSCQATLTKFLPPLEEEGEVYLYLEPFPQGAERLRFTIEGIFAVSNDGREFPLTVPFRELKASDIQRQRLLASGRVPPGSYTGFSFKVNKAILKTEDGEANLLVPETPVRNDFAFSIIRRRAYVFSTTFRYEESISRGFSFSPVFSMVIPARPIQSLTGYVTNSGSNNIMVFDKKLNKILSIIVTGRAPAGMALDQRQGRAYVALSGDDAIELIDVLSGTPINRLRLNTGDQPQELALTPDGKALLIANKGSNTISFVDALSFIEIKRVDVGREPNSVSIHPNGLRAFAFNTLSNSISVIDIPNKTVMATITTDPAPIRGQFNRRGDRLYVANEWSTYLNAIDPFALSVLRRFQVKLGMVSIKVDPQTDLVYMGRRRDTVVEVYNPFSFAVVDSINTGAGITHMTIDGDENNLYMVNPETKSLMVSRLVRKRVFSEMDVGEGPYWVTVMGER
;
A
#
# COMPACT_ATOMS: atom_id res chain seq x y z
N MET A 1 47.03 -21.33 -28.64
CA MET A 1 46.62 -19.91 -28.39
C MET A 1 45.15 -19.60 -28.79
N ILE A 2 44.44 -20.53 -29.40
CA ILE A 2 43.05 -20.33 -29.86
C ILE A 2 42.01 -20.74 -28.81
N LEU A 3 42.33 -21.67 -27.89
CA LEU A 3 41.36 -22.15 -26.88
C LEU A 3 41.10 -21.14 -25.73
N LYS A 4 42.03 -20.21 -25.43
CA LYS A 4 41.83 -19.21 -24.35
C LYS A 4 40.93 -18.05 -24.75
N LYS A 5 40.76 -17.74 -26.04
CA LYS A 5 39.84 -16.66 -26.49
C LYS A 5 38.35 -17.06 -26.48
N GLY A 6 38.06 -18.35 -26.65
CA GLY A 6 36.66 -18.85 -26.64
C GLY A 6 36.02 -18.84 -25.25
N ILE A 7 36.80 -19.12 -24.19
CA ILE A 7 36.33 -19.19 -22.81
C ILE A 7 36.01 -17.77 -22.27
N PHE A 8 36.81 -16.76 -22.64
CA PHE A 8 36.58 -15.37 -22.22
C PHE A 8 35.32 -14.77 -22.89
N SER A 9 35.06 -15.15 -24.14
CA SER A 9 33.83 -14.70 -24.85
C SER A 9 32.56 -15.35 -24.29
N LEU A 10 32.62 -16.63 -23.89
CA LEU A 10 31.49 -17.30 -23.24
C LEU A 10 31.22 -16.78 -21.81
N LEU A 11 32.25 -16.45 -21.03
CA LEU A 11 32.08 -15.87 -19.71
C LEU A 11 31.51 -14.45 -19.79
N SER A 12 31.92 -13.63 -20.75
CA SER A 12 31.36 -12.29 -20.93
C SER A 12 29.90 -12.32 -21.40
N ALA A 13 29.53 -13.26 -22.28
CA ALA A 13 28.16 -13.45 -22.69
C ALA A 13 27.27 -13.98 -21.55
N LEU A 14 27.79 -14.84 -20.68
CA LEU A 14 27.09 -15.34 -19.51
C LEU A 14 26.87 -14.23 -18.45
N CYS A 15 27.84 -13.35 -18.23
CA CYS A 15 27.69 -12.19 -17.34
C CYS A 15 26.68 -11.18 -17.87
N VAL A 16 26.61 -10.95 -19.19
CA VAL A 16 25.60 -10.05 -19.78
C VAL A 16 24.21 -10.67 -19.69
N LEU A 17 24.04 -11.99 -19.86
CA LEU A 17 22.77 -12.68 -19.69
C LEU A 17 22.29 -12.69 -18.23
N VAL A 18 23.19 -12.78 -17.25
CA VAL A 18 22.85 -12.68 -15.82
C VAL A 18 22.46 -11.26 -15.41
N LEU A 19 23.04 -10.23 -16.04
CA LEU A 19 22.67 -8.83 -15.81
C LEU A 19 21.32 -8.46 -16.46
N LEU A 20 20.90 -9.16 -17.51
CA LEU A 20 19.59 -8.95 -18.15
C LEU A 20 18.43 -9.66 -17.44
N SER A 21 18.71 -10.62 -16.54
CA SER A 21 17.68 -11.33 -15.77
C SER A 21 17.28 -10.66 -14.45
N CYS A 22 18.00 -9.62 -14.01
CA CYS A 22 17.60 -8.77 -12.90
C CYS A 22 16.79 -7.55 -13.39
N GLN A 23 15.68 -7.77 -14.06
CA GLN A 23 14.61 -6.78 -14.07
C GLN A 23 13.92 -6.83 -12.70
N ALA A 24 14.57 -6.22 -11.69
CA ALA A 24 13.82 -5.67 -10.58
C ALA A 24 12.75 -4.76 -11.21
N THR A 25 11.49 -5.02 -10.95
CA THR A 25 10.41 -4.10 -11.25
C THR A 25 10.74 -2.80 -10.51
N LEU A 26 11.44 -1.89 -11.20
CA LEU A 26 11.76 -0.58 -10.67
C LEU A 26 10.42 0.10 -10.41
N THR A 27 10.09 0.30 -9.15
CA THR A 27 8.93 1.11 -8.77
C THR A 27 9.10 2.46 -9.45
N LYS A 28 8.20 2.80 -10.36
CA LYS A 28 8.24 4.07 -11.07
C LYS A 28 7.83 5.16 -10.09
N PHE A 29 8.80 5.88 -9.55
CA PHE A 29 8.52 7.04 -8.71
C PHE A 29 8.04 8.20 -9.59
N LEU A 30 6.82 8.63 -9.34
CA LEU A 30 6.28 9.84 -9.95
C LEU A 30 6.87 11.08 -9.26
N PRO A 31 7.08 12.21 -9.98
CA PRO A 31 7.41 13.46 -9.32
C PRO A 31 6.26 13.89 -8.39
N PRO A 32 6.52 14.65 -7.32
CA PRO A 32 5.45 15.16 -6.47
C PRO A 32 4.48 16.03 -7.26
N LEU A 33 3.25 16.14 -6.77
CA LEU A 33 2.20 16.96 -7.35
C LEU A 33 2.41 18.42 -6.90
N GLU A 34 2.81 19.31 -7.82
CA GLU A 34 3.13 20.70 -7.48
C GLU A 34 2.10 21.70 -8.03
N GLU A 35 1.96 21.76 -9.34
CA GLU A 35 1.14 22.77 -10.03
C GLU A 35 -0.22 22.23 -10.50
N GLU A 36 -0.38 20.92 -10.51
CA GLU A 36 -1.57 20.23 -11.00
C GLU A 36 -2.42 19.68 -9.85
N GLY A 37 -3.65 19.25 -10.17
CA GLY A 37 -4.43 18.32 -9.38
C GLY A 37 -4.40 16.95 -10.03
N GLU A 38 -4.94 15.96 -9.34
CA GLU A 38 -4.99 14.59 -9.83
C GLU A 38 -6.41 14.04 -9.70
N VAL A 39 -6.85 13.31 -10.71
CA VAL A 39 -8.18 12.68 -10.75
C VAL A 39 -8.07 11.16 -10.80
N TYR A 40 -8.98 10.48 -10.11
CA TYR A 40 -9.11 9.03 -10.07
C TYR A 40 -10.57 8.65 -10.28
N LEU A 41 -10.82 7.90 -11.34
CA LEU A 41 -12.12 7.34 -11.66
C LEU A 41 -12.17 5.88 -11.22
N TYR A 42 -12.98 5.56 -10.24
CA TYR A 42 -13.22 4.18 -9.80
C TYR A 42 -14.54 3.68 -10.33
N LEU A 43 -14.50 2.60 -11.09
CA LEU A 43 -15.67 1.93 -11.65
C LEU A 43 -16.27 0.96 -10.63
N GLU A 44 -17.53 1.14 -10.35
CA GLU A 44 -18.32 0.23 -9.53
C GLU A 44 -18.61 -1.09 -10.28
N PRO A 45 -18.93 -2.18 -9.56
CA PRO A 45 -19.36 -3.43 -10.18
C PRO A 45 -20.43 -3.21 -11.22
N PHE A 46 -20.38 -3.95 -12.32
CA PHE A 46 -21.39 -3.85 -13.36
C PHE A 46 -22.77 -4.28 -12.84
N PRO A 47 -23.85 -3.59 -13.28
CA PRO A 47 -25.20 -3.96 -12.91
C PRO A 47 -25.59 -5.32 -13.49
N GLN A 48 -26.61 -5.94 -12.88
CA GLN A 48 -27.24 -7.12 -13.45
C GLN A 48 -27.77 -6.81 -14.86
N GLY A 49 -27.65 -7.76 -15.76
CA GLY A 49 -27.99 -7.57 -17.18
C GLY A 49 -26.82 -7.20 -18.07
N ALA A 50 -25.73 -6.65 -17.52
CA ALA A 50 -24.54 -6.30 -18.28
C ALA A 50 -23.59 -7.49 -18.54
N GLU A 51 -23.91 -8.71 -18.07
CA GLU A 51 -23.07 -9.91 -18.19
C GLU A 51 -22.80 -10.31 -19.64
N ARG A 52 -23.69 -9.91 -20.53
CA ARG A 52 -23.60 -10.21 -21.97
C ARG A 52 -22.85 -9.18 -22.78
N LEU A 53 -22.51 -8.02 -22.16
CA LEU A 53 -21.83 -6.93 -22.83
C LEU A 53 -20.33 -6.96 -22.52
N ARG A 54 -19.53 -6.77 -23.56
CA ARG A 54 -18.11 -6.40 -23.45
C ARG A 54 -17.81 -5.24 -24.39
N PHE A 55 -16.99 -4.30 -23.96
CA PHE A 55 -16.58 -3.18 -24.80
C PHE A 55 -15.17 -2.72 -24.45
N THR A 56 -14.55 -2.02 -25.41
CA THR A 56 -13.16 -1.54 -25.27
C THR A 56 -13.13 -0.03 -25.28
N ILE A 57 -12.55 0.57 -24.23
CA ILE A 57 -12.26 2.00 -24.13
C ILE A 57 -10.85 2.26 -24.67
N GLU A 58 -10.74 3.10 -25.69
CA GLU A 58 -9.47 3.53 -26.27
C GLU A 58 -8.82 4.62 -25.43
N GLY A 59 -9.62 5.58 -24.93
CA GLY A 59 -9.16 6.68 -24.09
C GLY A 59 -10.26 7.27 -23.23
N ILE A 60 -9.84 7.87 -22.12
CA ILE A 60 -10.69 8.66 -21.22
C ILE A 60 -10.01 10.02 -21.02
N PHE A 61 -10.79 11.09 -21.06
CA PHE A 61 -10.27 12.44 -20.96
C PHE A 61 -11.10 13.25 -19.97
N ALA A 62 -10.44 14.10 -19.18
CA ALA A 62 -11.11 15.13 -18.39
C ALA A 62 -11.35 16.35 -19.29
N VAL A 63 -12.58 16.87 -19.31
CA VAL A 63 -13.00 17.96 -20.23
C VAL A 63 -13.18 19.24 -19.43
N SER A 64 -12.33 20.24 -19.71
CA SER A 64 -12.42 21.56 -19.08
C SER A 64 -13.55 22.41 -19.63
N ASN A 65 -13.91 23.49 -18.93
CA ASN A 65 -14.99 24.39 -19.34
C ASN A 65 -14.75 25.09 -20.71
N ASP A 66 -13.47 25.25 -21.10
CA ASP A 66 -13.09 25.80 -22.40
C ASP A 66 -13.05 24.74 -23.52
N GLY A 67 -13.45 23.51 -23.20
CA GLY A 67 -13.55 22.39 -24.15
C GLY A 67 -12.24 21.64 -24.39
N ARG A 68 -11.14 21.97 -23.70
CA ARG A 68 -9.89 21.20 -23.79
C ARG A 68 -10.04 19.85 -23.13
N GLU A 69 -9.43 18.83 -23.72
CA GLU A 69 -9.42 17.46 -23.22
C GLU A 69 -8.04 17.09 -22.68
N PHE A 70 -8.00 16.58 -21.45
CA PHE A 70 -6.78 16.12 -20.78
C PHE A 70 -6.82 14.61 -20.64
N PRO A 71 -5.87 13.87 -21.26
CA PRO A 71 -5.88 12.42 -21.28
C PRO A 71 -5.59 11.82 -19.90
N LEU A 72 -6.34 10.78 -19.55
CA LEU A 72 -6.12 9.98 -18.35
C LEU A 72 -5.50 8.63 -18.73
N THR A 73 -4.69 8.09 -17.83
CA THR A 73 -4.15 6.73 -17.96
C THR A 73 -5.22 5.71 -17.63
N VAL A 74 -5.45 4.77 -18.55
CA VAL A 74 -6.43 3.69 -18.42
C VAL A 74 -5.68 2.38 -18.17
N PRO A 75 -5.75 1.78 -16.96
CA PRO A 75 -5.00 0.56 -16.60
C PRO A 75 -5.43 -0.67 -17.41
N PHE A 76 -6.69 -0.76 -17.74
CA PHE A 76 -7.27 -1.85 -18.54
C PHE A 76 -8.30 -1.29 -19.51
N ARG A 77 -8.29 -1.78 -20.75
CA ARG A 77 -9.10 -1.22 -21.83
C ARG A 77 -10.37 -2.01 -22.11
N GLU A 78 -10.34 -3.32 -21.94
CA GLU A 78 -11.52 -4.16 -22.11
C GLU A 78 -12.33 -4.22 -20.82
N LEU A 79 -13.62 -3.95 -20.95
CA LEU A 79 -14.57 -3.98 -19.83
C LEU A 79 -15.62 -5.05 -20.10
N LYS A 80 -15.72 -5.99 -19.16
CA LYS A 80 -16.75 -7.02 -19.12
C LYS A 80 -17.16 -7.30 -17.68
N ALA A 81 -18.39 -7.68 -17.45
CA ALA A 81 -18.94 -7.85 -16.11
C ALA A 81 -18.20 -8.90 -15.26
N SER A 82 -17.65 -9.95 -15.90
CA SER A 82 -16.85 -10.96 -15.19
C SER A 82 -15.60 -10.39 -14.50
N ASP A 83 -15.03 -9.30 -15.03
CA ASP A 83 -13.80 -8.69 -14.54
C ASP A 83 -14.07 -7.51 -13.61
N ILE A 84 -15.31 -6.96 -13.65
CA ILE A 84 -15.73 -5.81 -12.83
C ILE A 84 -16.75 -6.25 -11.76
N GLN A 85 -16.34 -7.19 -10.93
CA GLN A 85 -17.16 -7.69 -9.81
C GLN A 85 -16.92 -6.92 -8.50
N ARG A 86 -15.93 -6.01 -8.50
CA ARG A 86 -15.55 -5.15 -7.39
C ARG A 86 -15.25 -3.75 -7.92
N GLN A 87 -15.06 -2.77 -7.03
CA GLN A 87 -14.58 -1.45 -7.45
C GLN A 87 -13.19 -1.58 -8.08
N ARG A 88 -12.99 -1.01 -9.28
CA ARG A 88 -11.74 -1.05 -10.04
C ARG A 88 -11.31 0.35 -10.44
N LEU A 89 -10.01 0.62 -10.44
CA LEU A 89 -9.46 1.88 -10.96
C LEU A 89 -9.60 1.91 -12.49
N LEU A 90 -10.58 2.68 -13.00
CA LEU A 90 -10.87 2.81 -14.42
C LEU A 90 -9.87 3.74 -15.12
N ALA A 91 -9.59 4.89 -14.51
CA ALA A 91 -8.63 5.85 -15.05
C ALA A 91 -8.06 6.75 -13.96
N SER A 92 -6.85 7.26 -14.17
CA SER A 92 -6.26 8.30 -13.33
C SER A 92 -5.32 9.18 -14.13
N GLY A 93 -5.11 10.42 -13.66
CA GLY A 93 -4.15 11.32 -14.31
C GLY A 93 -4.10 12.68 -13.67
N ARG A 94 -3.03 13.39 -14.00
CA ARG A 94 -2.80 14.78 -13.60
C ARG A 94 -3.48 15.71 -14.57
N VAL A 95 -4.12 16.71 -14.03
CA VAL A 95 -4.86 17.71 -14.82
C VAL A 95 -4.62 19.11 -14.26
N PRO A 96 -4.60 20.16 -15.08
CA PRO A 96 -4.46 21.54 -14.64
C PRO A 96 -5.56 21.96 -13.65
N PRO A 97 -5.28 22.87 -12.72
CA PRO A 97 -6.33 23.47 -11.88
C PRO A 97 -7.32 24.25 -12.74
N GLY A 98 -8.59 24.22 -12.36
CA GLY A 98 -9.66 24.88 -13.08
C GLY A 98 -11.00 24.17 -12.95
N SER A 99 -11.99 24.64 -13.72
CA SER A 99 -13.33 24.07 -13.77
C SER A 99 -13.48 23.13 -14.95
N TYR A 100 -14.14 22.01 -14.71
CA TYR A 100 -14.35 20.92 -15.67
C TYR A 100 -15.85 20.66 -15.83
N THR A 101 -16.25 20.28 -17.04
CA THR A 101 -17.65 19.95 -17.37
C THR A 101 -17.94 18.47 -17.24
N GLY A 102 -16.91 17.60 -17.20
CA GLY A 102 -17.08 16.16 -17.11
C GLY A 102 -15.92 15.38 -17.71
N PHE A 103 -16.26 14.22 -18.22
CA PHE A 103 -15.31 13.30 -18.85
C PHE A 103 -15.80 12.85 -20.22
N SER A 104 -14.87 12.60 -21.15
CA SER A 104 -15.18 12.00 -22.44
C SER A 104 -14.55 10.60 -22.55
N PHE A 105 -15.27 9.68 -23.20
CA PHE A 105 -14.92 8.28 -23.34
C PHE A 105 -14.85 7.92 -24.83
N LYS A 106 -13.70 7.53 -25.31
CA LYS A 106 -13.51 7.03 -26.67
C LYS A 106 -13.60 5.51 -26.66
N VAL A 107 -14.62 4.97 -27.32
CA VAL A 107 -14.87 3.53 -27.48
C VAL A 107 -14.56 3.12 -28.91
N ASN A 108 -13.91 1.98 -29.10
CA ASN A 108 -13.61 1.49 -30.44
C ASN A 108 -14.36 0.18 -30.80
N LYS A 109 -14.87 -0.54 -29.81
CA LYS A 109 -15.56 -1.82 -30.03
C LYS A 109 -16.55 -2.09 -28.90
N ALA A 110 -17.71 -2.63 -29.25
CA ALA A 110 -18.66 -3.17 -28.30
C ALA A 110 -19.32 -4.43 -28.89
N ILE A 111 -19.47 -5.46 -28.06
CA ILE A 111 -20.01 -6.75 -28.44
C ILE A 111 -21.07 -7.15 -27.42
N LEU A 112 -22.24 -7.54 -27.92
CA LEU A 112 -23.32 -8.09 -27.12
C LEU A 112 -23.47 -9.58 -27.44
N LYS A 113 -23.44 -10.42 -26.41
CA LYS A 113 -23.72 -11.85 -26.54
C LYS A 113 -25.24 -12.05 -26.56
N THR A 114 -25.75 -12.57 -27.64
CA THR A 114 -27.18 -12.93 -27.83
C THR A 114 -27.36 -14.46 -27.77
N GLU A 115 -28.58 -14.94 -27.87
CA GLU A 115 -28.89 -16.38 -27.96
C GLU A 115 -28.32 -17.00 -29.24
N ASP A 116 -28.29 -16.22 -30.33
CA ASP A 116 -27.80 -16.66 -31.66
C ASP A 116 -26.30 -16.49 -31.86
N GLY A 117 -25.57 -15.93 -30.86
CA GLY A 117 -24.13 -15.70 -30.94
C GLY A 117 -23.69 -14.31 -30.47
N GLU A 118 -22.55 -13.84 -30.98
CA GLU A 118 -22.00 -12.53 -30.67
C GLU A 118 -22.38 -11.51 -31.76
N ALA A 119 -22.99 -10.40 -31.34
CA ALA A 119 -23.33 -9.27 -32.20
C ALA A 119 -22.41 -8.07 -31.93
N ASN A 120 -21.80 -7.53 -32.99
CA ASN A 120 -21.06 -6.25 -32.88
C ASN A 120 -22.07 -5.11 -32.86
N LEU A 121 -21.92 -4.24 -31.86
CA LEU A 121 -22.71 -3.02 -31.75
C LEU A 121 -22.01 -1.88 -32.48
N LEU A 122 -22.79 -0.97 -33.05
CA LEU A 122 -22.29 0.28 -33.61
C LEU A 122 -21.80 1.20 -32.48
N VAL A 123 -20.58 1.69 -32.58
CA VAL A 123 -19.97 2.61 -31.61
C VAL A 123 -19.81 4.01 -32.24
N PRO A 124 -19.89 5.09 -31.46
CA PRO A 124 -19.67 6.45 -31.96
C PRO A 124 -18.23 6.65 -32.46
N GLU A 125 -18.06 7.38 -33.55
CA GLU A 125 -16.73 7.78 -34.06
C GLU A 125 -16.07 8.85 -33.18
N THR A 126 -16.89 9.69 -32.52
CA THR A 126 -16.44 10.74 -31.61
C THR A 126 -16.54 10.28 -30.16
N PRO A 127 -15.69 10.78 -29.24
CA PRO A 127 -15.79 10.47 -27.82
C PRO A 127 -17.15 10.84 -27.24
N VAL A 128 -17.70 9.96 -26.41
CA VAL A 128 -18.96 10.14 -25.72
C VAL A 128 -18.74 11.00 -24.46
N ARG A 129 -19.43 12.11 -24.32
CA ARG A 129 -19.36 12.97 -23.14
C ARG A 129 -20.31 12.47 -22.05
N ASN A 130 -19.78 12.47 -20.83
CA ASN A 130 -20.56 12.27 -19.61
C ASN A 130 -20.40 13.54 -18.76
N ASP A 131 -21.46 14.32 -18.69
CA ASP A 131 -21.45 15.61 -17.99
C ASP A 131 -21.45 15.41 -16.49
N PHE A 132 -20.48 16.03 -15.83
CA PHE A 132 -20.32 16.05 -14.39
C PHE A 132 -19.42 17.25 -14.02
N ALA A 133 -20.01 18.34 -13.56
CA ALA A 133 -19.25 19.54 -13.25
C ALA A 133 -18.43 19.38 -11.96
N PHE A 134 -17.15 19.71 -12.02
CA PHE A 134 -16.24 19.70 -10.87
C PHE A 134 -15.14 20.73 -11.02
N SER A 135 -14.41 20.99 -9.92
CA SER A 135 -13.27 21.91 -9.91
C SER A 135 -12.04 21.24 -9.34
N ILE A 136 -10.91 21.49 -9.97
CA ILE A 136 -9.60 20.97 -9.57
C ILE A 136 -8.79 22.09 -8.93
N ILE A 137 -8.22 21.79 -7.77
CA ILE A 137 -7.29 22.66 -7.03
C ILE A 137 -5.90 22.02 -7.06
N ARG A 138 -4.87 22.85 -7.12
CA ARG A 138 -3.46 22.41 -7.07
C ARG A 138 -3.18 21.53 -5.86
N ARG A 139 -2.33 20.52 -6.03
CA ARG A 139 -1.85 19.63 -4.96
C ARG A 139 -2.97 18.89 -4.23
N ARG A 140 -4.09 18.65 -4.93
CA ARG A 140 -5.19 17.83 -4.42
C ARG A 140 -5.54 16.72 -5.39
N ALA A 141 -5.92 15.58 -4.82
CA ALA A 141 -6.45 14.44 -5.56
C ALA A 141 -7.97 14.32 -5.34
N TYR A 142 -8.66 13.90 -6.39
CA TYR A 142 -10.11 13.78 -6.43
C TYR A 142 -10.50 12.38 -6.85
N VAL A 143 -11.35 11.75 -6.07
CA VAL A 143 -11.92 10.43 -6.37
C VAL A 143 -13.34 10.59 -6.85
N PHE A 144 -13.64 9.96 -7.99
CA PHE A 144 -14.98 9.86 -8.56
C PHE A 144 -15.36 8.39 -8.62
N SER A 145 -16.49 8.02 -8.02
CA SER A 145 -17.10 6.71 -8.19
C SER A 145 -18.00 6.75 -9.40
N THR A 146 -17.77 5.84 -10.36
CA THR A 146 -18.49 5.77 -11.62
C THR A 146 -19.30 4.49 -11.71
N THR A 147 -20.58 4.58 -12.01
CA THR A 147 -21.46 3.43 -12.20
C THR A 147 -21.90 3.36 -13.65
N PHE A 148 -21.67 2.22 -14.27
CA PHE A 148 -22.08 1.97 -15.67
C PHE A 148 -23.60 1.81 -15.77
N ARG A 149 -24.22 2.58 -16.67
CA ARG A 149 -25.66 2.57 -16.96
C ARG A 149 -25.94 1.70 -18.19
N TYR A 150 -26.12 0.40 -17.97
CA TYR A 150 -26.25 -0.59 -19.04
C TYR A 150 -27.40 -0.29 -19.98
N GLU A 151 -28.62 -0.10 -19.45
CA GLU A 151 -29.82 0.13 -20.25
C GLU A 151 -29.79 1.42 -21.07
N GLU A 152 -29.18 2.49 -20.49
CA GLU A 152 -29.01 3.78 -21.15
C GLU A 152 -27.90 3.76 -22.22
N SER A 153 -27.00 2.78 -22.12
CA SER A 153 -25.86 2.66 -23.02
C SER A 153 -26.16 1.92 -24.33
N ILE A 154 -27.27 1.20 -24.41
CA ILE A 154 -27.67 0.45 -25.61
C ILE A 154 -28.95 1.06 -26.15
N SER A 155 -28.93 1.55 -27.40
CA SER A 155 -30.09 2.08 -28.08
C SER A 155 -30.50 1.22 -29.25
N ARG A 156 -31.79 1.01 -29.41
CA ARG A 156 -32.43 0.22 -30.51
C ARG A 156 -31.86 -1.21 -30.66
N GLY A 157 -31.19 -1.74 -29.64
CA GLY A 157 -30.59 -3.08 -29.63
C GLY A 157 -29.32 -3.29 -30.47
N PHE A 158 -28.83 -2.27 -31.21
CA PHE A 158 -27.67 -2.39 -32.08
C PHE A 158 -26.63 -1.25 -31.96
N SER A 159 -26.92 -0.17 -31.25
CA SER A 159 -25.99 0.94 -31.06
C SER A 159 -25.57 1.03 -29.59
N PHE A 160 -24.27 1.25 -29.36
CA PHE A 160 -23.67 1.35 -28.04
C PHE A 160 -23.00 2.69 -27.85
N SER A 161 -23.36 3.39 -26.79
CA SER A 161 -22.75 4.65 -26.36
C SER A 161 -22.64 4.60 -24.83
N PRO A 162 -21.45 4.48 -24.23
CA PRO A 162 -21.31 4.26 -22.79
C PRO A 162 -21.82 5.44 -21.97
N VAL A 163 -22.76 5.18 -21.09
CA VAL A 163 -23.28 6.15 -20.13
C VAL A 163 -22.82 5.77 -18.72
N PHE A 164 -22.21 6.71 -18.03
CA PHE A 164 -21.78 6.54 -16.64
C PHE A 164 -22.45 7.59 -15.75
N SER A 165 -23.01 7.18 -14.62
CA SER A 165 -23.29 8.11 -13.55
C SER A 165 -22.09 8.26 -12.65
N MET A 166 -21.83 9.48 -12.18
CA MET A 166 -20.65 9.82 -11.38
C MET A 166 -21.08 10.46 -10.07
N VAL A 167 -20.37 10.13 -9.00
CA VAL A 167 -20.54 10.75 -7.71
C VAL A 167 -19.18 10.97 -7.04
N ILE A 168 -19.05 12.02 -6.26
CA ILE A 168 -17.93 12.18 -5.32
C ILE A 168 -18.29 11.38 -4.07
N PRO A 169 -17.46 10.40 -3.65
CA PRO A 169 -17.73 9.63 -2.45
C PRO A 169 -17.91 10.54 -1.24
N ALA A 170 -18.84 10.20 -0.37
CA ALA A 170 -18.99 10.89 0.90
C ALA A 170 -17.73 10.72 1.77
N ARG A 171 -17.48 11.67 2.66
CA ARG A 171 -16.38 11.55 3.61
C ARG A 171 -16.60 10.30 4.47
N PRO A 172 -15.54 9.49 4.67
CA PRO A 172 -15.66 8.28 5.46
C PRO A 172 -15.95 8.60 6.94
N ILE A 173 -16.66 7.70 7.59
CA ILE A 173 -16.78 7.71 9.05
C ILE A 173 -15.41 7.30 9.61
N GLN A 174 -14.83 8.12 10.48
CA GLN A 174 -13.45 7.94 10.96
C GLN A 174 -13.18 6.53 11.50
N SER A 175 -14.05 5.95 12.32
CA SER A 175 -13.89 4.59 12.85
C SER A 175 -13.90 3.49 11.79
N LEU A 176 -14.41 3.76 10.60
CA LEU A 176 -14.48 2.83 9.48
C LEU A 176 -13.37 3.06 8.45
N THR A 177 -12.40 3.92 8.72
CA THR A 177 -11.33 4.21 7.75
C THR A 177 -10.12 3.31 7.89
N GLY A 178 -9.49 3.06 6.75
CA GLY A 178 -8.14 2.55 6.64
C GLY A 178 -7.33 3.37 5.65
N TYR A 179 -6.02 3.22 5.70
CA TYR A 179 -5.05 4.04 4.97
C TYR A 179 -4.00 3.14 4.33
N VAL A 180 -3.68 3.39 3.06
CA VAL A 180 -2.59 2.73 2.33
C VAL A 180 -1.64 3.79 1.81
N THR A 181 -0.36 3.73 2.22
CA THR A 181 0.68 4.59 1.65
C THR A 181 1.17 4.01 0.33
N ASN A 182 1.29 4.86 -0.70
CA ASN A 182 1.76 4.48 -2.02
C ASN A 182 3.02 5.27 -2.35
N SER A 183 4.18 4.64 -2.15
CA SER A 183 5.49 5.29 -2.26
C SER A 183 5.81 5.78 -3.68
N GLY A 184 5.34 5.06 -4.70
CA GLY A 184 5.51 5.43 -6.10
C GLY A 184 4.60 6.56 -6.57
N SER A 185 3.38 6.66 -6.01
CA SER A 185 2.39 7.68 -6.37
C SER A 185 2.44 8.93 -5.47
N ASN A 186 3.24 8.95 -4.40
CA ASN A 186 3.33 10.06 -3.44
C ASN A 186 1.98 10.43 -2.81
N ASN A 187 1.22 9.43 -2.42
CA ASN A 187 -0.09 9.63 -1.82
C ASN A 187 -0.46 8.56 -0.80
N ILE A 188 -1.53 8.83 -0.07
CA ILE A 188 -2.19 7.86 0.81
C ILE A 188 -3.61 7.69 0.30
N MET A 189 -4.01 6.47 0.02
CA MET A 189 -5.39 6.15 -0.29
C MET A 189 -6.16 5.84 0.99
N VAL A 190 -7.33 6.45 1.12
CA VAL A 190 -8.25 6.26 2.25
C VAL A 190 -9.39 5.37 1.78
N PHE A 191 -9.60 4.27 2.50
CA PHE A 191 -10.65 3.32 2.17
C PHE A 191 -11.65 3.11 3.31
N ASP A 192 -12.85 2.72 2.95
CA ASP A 192 -13.87 2.26 3.91
C ASP A 192 -13.69 0.78 4.19
N LYS A 193 -13.52 0.41 5.47
CA LYS A 193 -13.31 -0.97 5.93
C LYS A 193 -14.54 -1.87 5.71
N LYS A 194 -15.74 -1.29 5.80
CA LYS A 194 -17.01 -2.02 5.67
C LYS A 194 -17.40 -2.23 4.22
N LEU A 195 -17.26 -1.18 3.41
CA LEU A 195 -17.60 -1.22 1.98
C LEU A 195 -16.47 -1.81 1.13
N ASN A 196 -15.22 -1.83 1.63
CA ASN A 196 -14.01 -2.21 0.89
C ASN A 196 -13.86 -1.39 -0.41
N LYS A 197 -13.96 -0.07 -0.28
CA LYS A 197 -13.88 0.88 -1.39
C LYS A 197 -12.94 2.02 -1.06
N ILE A 198 -12.22 2.51 -2.07
CA ILE A 198 -11.45 3.74 -1.99
C ILE A 198 -12.41 4.93 -2.02
N LEU A 199 -12.27 5.83 -1.05
CA LEU A 199 -13.15 6.99 -0.88
C LEU A 199 -12.45 8.32 -1.14
N SER A 200 -11.18 8.44 -0.75
CA SER A 200 -10.42 9.66 -0.94
C SER A 200 -8.91 9.38 -1.03
N ILE A 201 -8.17 10.40 -1.44
CA ILE A 201 -6.72 10.33 -1.57
C ILE A 201 -6.11 11.57 -0.95
N ILE A 202 -5.09 11.36 -0.12
CA ILE A 202 -4.29 12.42 0.51
C ILE A 202 -2.98 12.51 -0.25
N VAL A 203 -2.72 13.66 -0.88
CA VAL A 203 -1.43 13.93 -1.53
C VAL A 203 -0.39 14.21 -0.46
N THR A 204 0.76 13.55 -0.56
CA THR A 204 1.88 13.67 0.39
C THR A 204 3.14 14.20 -0.28
N GLY A 205 4.21 14.34 0.49
CA GLY A 205 5.56 14.43 -0.07
C GLY A 205 6.04 13.14 -0.71
N ARG A 206 7.33 13.09 -1.08
CA ARG A 206 7.91 11.99 -1.88
C ARG A 206 8.08 10.71 -1.08
N ALA A 207 7.71 9.62 -1.71
CA ALA A 207 7.87 8.23 -1.24
C ALA A 207 7.36 8.02 0.19
N PRO A 208 6.03 8.19 0.45
CA PRO A 208 5.45 7.85 1.73
C PRO A 208 5.66 6.36 2.02
N ALA A 209 6.19 6.06 3.20
CA ALA A 209 6.54 4.71 3.65
C ALA A 209 5.67 4.31 4.85
N GLY A 210 6.26 4.05 6.02
CA GLY A 210 5.51 3.68 7.21
C GLY A 210 4.58 4.80 7.73
N MET A 211 3.50 4.41 8.38
CA MET A 211 2.51 5.32 8.95
C MET A 211 2.09 4.83 10.34
N ALA A 212 1.99 5.74 11.30
CA ALA A 212 1.42 5.48 12.62
C ALA A 212 0.19 6.37 12.87
N LEU A 213 -0.86 5.77 13.41
CA LEU A 213 -2.10 6.47 13.77
C LEU A 213 -2.10 6.81 15.27
N ASP A 214 -2.30 8.07 15.60
CA ASP A 214 -2.81 8.47 16.90
C ASP A 214 -4.35 8.55 16.82
N GLN A 215 -4.98 7.43 17.12
CA GLN A 215 -6.43 7.32 17.03
C GLN A 215 -7.16 8.21 18.03
N ARG A 216 -6.50 8.54 19.18
CA ARG A 216 -7.09 9.39 20.23
C ARG A 216 -7.15 10.85 19.81
N GLN A 217 -6.12 11.32 19.10
CA GLN A 217 -6.04 12.70 18.64
C GLN A 217 -6.52 12.89 17.20
N GLY A 218 -6.89 11.81 16.49
CA GLY A 218 -7.28 11.87 15.09
C GLY A 218 -6.14 12.34 14.17
N ARG A 219 -4.90 11.91 14.46
CA ARG A 219 -3.69 12.29 13.74
C ARG A 219 -2.99 11.09 13.14
N ALA A 220 -2.27 11.30 12.08
CA ALA A 220 -1.39 10.31 11.47
C ALA A 220 -0.01 10.90 11.22
N TYR A 221 1.02 10.11 11.49
CA TYR A 221 2.42 10.44 11.20
C TYR A 221 2.89 9.55 10.06
N VAL A 222 3.47 10.14 9.03
CA VAL A 222 3.88 9.44 7.81
C VAL A 222 5.35 9.71 7.53
N ALA A 223 6.14 8.66 7.36
CA ALA A 223 7.51 8.77 6.94
C ALA A 223 7.56 9.07 5.44
N LEU A 224 8.23 10.15 5.06
CA LEU A 224 8.48 10.54 3.67
C LEU A 224 9.96 10.24 3.34
N SER A 225 10.24 9.00 2.92
CA SER A 225 11.61 8.54 2.71
C SER A 225 12.35 9.27 1.59
N GLY A 226 11.62 9.81 0.61
CA GLY A 226 12.18 10.58 -0.49
C GLY A 226 12.39 12.07 -0.17
N ASP A 227 11.87 12.56 0.95
CA ASP A 227 11.97 13.96 1.38
C ASP A 227 12.76 14.16 2.67
N ASP A 228 13.27 13.08 3.27
CA ASP A 228 13.91 13.12 4.59
C ASP A 228 13.05 13.85 5.62
N ALA A 229 11.77 13.50 5.69
CA ALA A 229 10.79 14.22 6.50
C ALA A 229 9.71 13.30 7.09
N ILE A 230 9.04 13.80 8.12
CA ILE A 230 7.80 13.21 8.64
C ILE A 230 6.67 14.20 8.37
N GLU A 231 5.56 13.71 7.84
CA GLU A 231 4.35 14.50 7.61
C GLU A 231 3.30 14.17 8.67
N LEU A 232 2.74 15.22 9.27
CA LEU A 232 1.63 15.12 10.21
C LEU A 232 0.33 15.43 9.47
N ILE A 233 -0.61 14.50 9.53
CA ILE A 233 -1.89 14.57 8.82
C ILE A 233 -3.02 14.58 9.85
N ASP A 234 -3.98 15.48 9.65
CA ASP A 234 -5.29 15.40 10.30
C ASP A 234 -6.15 14.37 9.58
N VAL A 235 -6.55 13.30 10.28
CA VAL A 235 -7.30 12.19 9.66
C VAL A 235 -8.75 12.54 9.35
N LEU A 236 -9.33 13.53 10.03
CA LEU A 236 -10.72 13.96 9.78
C LEU A 236 -10.83 14.77 8.50
N SER A 237 -9.95 15.75 8.34
CA SER A 237 -9.93 16.57 7.12
C SER A 237 -9.24 15.86 5.94
N GLY A 238 -8.39 14.86 6.23
CA GLY A 238 -7.53 14.22 5.23
C GLY A 238 -6.48 15.17 4.67
N THR A 239 -6.00 16.14 5.47
CA THR A 239 -5.03 17.13 5.00
C THR A 239 -3.74 17.10 5.84
N PRO A 240 -2.56 17.26 5.20
CA PRO A 240 -1.32 17.53 5.91
C PRO A 240 -1.42 18.86 6.67
N ILE A 241 -1.06 18.83 7.96
CA ILE A 241 -1.11 20.01 8.84
C ILE A 241 0.27 20.50 9.28
N ASN A 242 1.29 19.61 9.24
CA ASN A 242 2.66 19.99 9.58
C ASN A 242 3.66 19.03 8.94
N ARG A 243 4.92 19.47 8.81
CA ARG A 243 6.02 18.66 8.30
C ARG A 243 7.28 18.90 9.11
N LEU A 244 7.82 17.84 9.70
CA LEU A 244 9.12 17.84 10.38
C LEU A 244 10.19 17.42 9.37
N ARG A 245 11.16 18.28 9.08
CA ARG A 245 12.34 17.93 8.31
C ARG A 245 13.37 17.26 9.21
N LEU A 246 13.88 16.15 8.76
CA LEU A 246 15.00 15.43 9.34
C LEU A 246 16.31 15.86 8.66
N ASN A 247 17.43 15.21 8.98
CA ASN A 247 18.69 15.49 8.30
C ASN A 247 18.67 14.91 6.88
N THR A 248 19.36 15.59 5.97
CA THR A 248 19.48 15.11 4.60
C THR A 248 20.16 13.73 4.57
N GLY A 249 19.54 12.79 3.87
CA GLY A 249 20.01 11.41 3.76
C GLY A 249 19.50 10.48 4.87
N ASP A 250 18.63 10.94 5.77
CA ASP A 250 18.05 10.09 6.83
C ASP A 250 17.18 8.96 6.27
N GLN A 251 16.45 9.22 5.20
CA GLN A 251 15.57 8.24 4.53
C GLN A 251 14.66 7.50 5.53
N PRO A 252 13.76 8.20 6.27
CA PRO A 252 12.89 7.56 7.24
C PRO A 252 12.03 6.48 6.57
N GLN A 253 11.98 5.28 7.16
CA GLN A 253 11.21 4.14 6.60
C GLN A 253 9.96 3.85 7.42
N GLU A 254 10.12 3.40 8.64
CA GLU A 254 9.02 3.07 9.53
C GLU A 254 9.13 3.86 10.82
N LEU A 255 7.99 4.01 11.46
CA LEU A 255 7.87 4.77 12.69
C LEU A 255 6.83 4.12 13.61
N ALA A 256 7.00 4.34 14.91
CA ALA A 256 6.11 3.81 15.92
C ALA A 256 5.79 4.89 16.97
N LEU A 257 4.52 5.02 17.31
CA LEU A 257 4.05 5.88 18.38
C LEU A 257 4.03 5.10 19.70
N THR A 258 4.51 5.72 20.78
CA THR A 258 4.44 5.09 22.12
C THR A 258 2.97 4.87 22.54
N PRO A 259 2.68 3.84 23.36
CA PRO A 259 1.30 3.53 23.78
C PRO A 259 0.59 4.67 24.53
N ASP A 260 1.37 5.58 25.16
CA ASP A 260 0.85 6.79 25.79
C ASP A 260 0.63 7.97 24.84
N GLY A 261 1.04 7.81 23.56
CA GLY A 261 0.89 8.81 22.51
C GLY A 261 1.86 10.01 22.62
N LYS A 262 2.90 9.94 23.47
CA LYS A 262 3.77 11.11 23.73
C LYS A 262 5.00 11.17 22.85
N ALA A 263 5.54 10.04 22.43
CA ALA A 263 6.77 10.00 21.63
C ALA A 263 6.57 9.16 20.37
N LEU A 264 7.12 9.67 19.28
CA LEU A 264 7.24 8.98 18.01
C LEU A 264 8.71 8.58 17.82
N LEU A 265 8.95 7.31 17.54
CA LEU A 265 10.27 6.78 17.19
C LEU A 265 10.32 6.52 15.70
N ILE A 266 11.37 6.98 15.02
CA ILE A 266 11.51 6.94 13.58
C ILE A 266 12.80 6.19 13.20
N ALA A 267 12.69 5.17 12.38
CA ALA A 267 13.82 4.43 11.85
C ALA A 267 14.38 5.17 10.61
N ASN A 268 15.54 5.80 10.78
CA ASN A 268 16.23 6.53 9.73
C ASN A 268 17.23 5.57 9.04
N LYS A 269 16.76 4.93 7.99
CA LYS A 269 17.51 3.89 7.29
C LYS A 269 18.85 4.39 6.73
N GLY A 270 18.86 5.60 6.16
CA GLY A 270 20.03 6.15 5.50
C GLY A 270 21.13 6.62 6.44
N SER A 271 20.78 7.06 7.67
CA SER A 271 21.75 7.56 8.65
C SER A 271 22.08 6.58 9.79
N ASN A 272 21.47 5.41 9.81
CA ASN A 272 21.66 4.40 10.87
C ASN A 272 21.27 4.91 12.28
N THR A 273 20.20 5.67 12.36
CA THR A 273 19.73 6.28 13.61
C THR A 273 18.26 6.02 13.88
N ILE A 274 17.87 6.19 15.16
CA ILE A 274 16.47 6.32 15.55
C ILE A 274 16.27 7.74 16.08
N SER A 275 15.35 8.49 15.47
CA SER A 275 14.91 9.80 15.98
C SER A 275 13.77 9.64 16.97
N PHE A 276 13.85 10.38 18.09
CA PHE A 276 12.76 10.57 19.03
C PHE A 276 12.10 11.92 18.75
N VAL A 277 10.82 11.91 18.46
CA VAL A 277 10.02 13.12 18.23
C VAL A 277 8.96 13.21 19.32
N ASP A 278 8.85 14.36 19.96
CA ASP A 278 7.71 14.66 20.82
C ASP A 278 6.45 14.77 19.96
N ALA A 279 5.48 13.91 20.20
CA ALA A 279 4.31 13.80 19.33
C ALA A 279 3.36 15.01 19.42
N LEU A 280 3.39 15.76 20.53
CA LEU A 280 2.54 16.92 20.72
C LEU A 280 3.12 18.16 20.06
N SER A 281 4.38 18.49 20.36
CA SER A 281 5.07 19.66 19.79
C SER A 281 5.58 19.40 18.37
N PHE A 282 5.65 18.13 17.97
CA PHE A 282 6.17 17.66 16.69
C PHE A 282 7.59 18.13 16.40
N ILE A 283 8.47 18.02 17.41
CA ILE A 283 9.88 18.41 17.37
C ILE A 283 10.75 17.19 17.69
N GLU A 284 11.85 17.01 16.94
CA GLU A 284 12.87 16.02 17.27
C GLU A 284 13.59 16.41 18.56
N ILE A 285 13.50 15.57 19.60
CA ILE A 285 14.06 15.84 20.92
C ILE A 285 15.36 15.09 21.19
N LYS A 286 15.60 14.01 20.47
CA LYS A 286 16.81 13.19 20.61
C LYS A 286 16.99 12.30 19.40
N ARG A 287 18.24 11.97 19.12
CA ARG A 287 18.65 10.99 18.12
C ARG A 287 19.65 10.02 18.73
N VAL A 288 19.55 8.74 18.40
CA VAL A 288 20.44 7.70 18.87
C VAL A 288 20.97 6.87 17.71
N ASP A 289 22.26 6.56 17.75
CA ASP A 289 22.90 5.68 16.78
C ASP A 289 22.50 4.24 17.06
N VAL A 290 22.22 3.49 16.00
CA VAL A 290 21.85 2.07 16.03
C VAL A 290 22.70 1.28 15.01
N GLY A 291 22.36 0.02 14.78
CA GLY A 291 23.04 -0.74 13.71
C GLY A 291 22.71 -0.24 12.31
N ARG A 292 23.33 -0.84 11.29
CA ARG A 292 23.24 -0.40 9.89
C ARG A 292 21.87 -0.71 9.28
N GLU A 293 21.33 0.26 8.55
CA GLU A 293 20.04 0.22 7.86
C GLU A 293 18.88 -0.21 8.78
N PRO A 294 18.52 0.57 9.81
CA PRO A 294 17.33 0.32 10.58
C PRO A 294 16.09 0.48 9.65
N ASN A 295 15.42 -0.62 9.37
CA ASN A 295 14.26 -0.60 8.49
C ASN A 295 12.97 -0.30 9.26
N SER A 296 12.85 -0.84 10.46
CA SER A 296 11.65 -0.67 11.29
C SER A 296 11.99 -0.56 12.77
N VAL A 297 11.00 -0.12 13.54
CA VAL A 297 11.07 -0.04 14.99
C VAL A 297 9.76 -0.52 15.60
N SER A 298 9.84 -1.41 16.61
CA SER A 298 8.68 -1.87 17.37
C SER A 298 8.82 -1.47 18.82
N ILE A 299 7.75 -0.96 19.41
CA ILE A 299 7.72 -0.57 20.81
C ILE A 299 7.07 -1.70 21.62
N HIS A 300 7.73 -2.07 22.72
CA HIS A 300 7.16 -3.04 23.64
C HIS A 300 5.82 -2.50 24.23
N PRO A 301 4.80 -3.36 24.42
CA PRO A 301 3.47 -2.91 24.88
C PRO A 301 3.45 -2.10 26.17
N ASN A 302 4.47 -2.25 27.04
CA ASN A 302 4.59 -1.45 28.27
C ASN A 302 5.15 -0.01 28.04
N GLY A 303 5.57 0.31 26.80
CA GLY A 303 6.08 1.64 26.43
C GLY A 303 7.50 1.97 26.92
N LEU A 304 8.21 1.04 27.58
CA LEU A 304 9.53 1.33 28.17
C LEU A 304 10.71 1.01 27.26
N ARG A 305 10.54 0.11 26.31
CA ARG A 305 11.60 -0.34 25.40
C ARG A 305 11.15 -0.28 23.94
N ALA A 306 12.09 0.04 23.06
CA ALA A 306 11.91 -0.11 21.61
C ALA A 306 12.99 -1.01 21.03
N PHE A 307 12.67 -1.65 19.93
CA PHE A 307 13.51 -2.62 19.21
C PHE A 307 13.64 -2.14 17.77
N ALA A 308 14.84 -1.68 17.39
CA ALA A 308 15.16 -1.22 16.05
C ALA A 308 15.81 -2.36 15.27
N PHE A 309 15.24 -2.72 14.11
CA PHE A 309 15.67 -3.85 13.29
C PHE A 309 16.67 -3.38 12.24
N ASN A 310 17.95 -3.69 12.47
CA ASN A 310 19.09 -3.23 11.67
C ASN A 310 19.43 -4.26 10.60
N THR A 311 18.86 -4.08 9.43
CA THR A 311 18.85 -5.08 8.34
C THR A 311 20.26 -5.48 7.89
N LEU A 312 21.19 -4.51 7.71
CA LEU A 312 22.55 -4.79 7.25
C LEU A 312 23.53 -5.15 8.37
N SER A 313 23.18 -4.94 9.64
CA SER A 313 24.03 -5.38 10.76
C SER A 313 23.62 -6.74 11.31
N ASN A 314 22.54 -7.35 10.83
CA ASN A 314 21.99 -8.59 11.35
C ASN A 314 21.77 -8.53 12.87
N SER A 315 21.20 -7.41 13.33
CA SER A 315 21.06 -7.13 14.76
C SER A 315 19.80 -6.33 15.06
N ILE A 316 19.42 -6.33 16.33
CA ILE A 316 18.38 -5.47 16.87
C ILE A 316 19.00 -4.59 17.95
N SER A 317 18.89 -3.29 17.80
CA SER A 317 19.24 -2.35 18.89
C SER A 317 18.06 -2.21 19.83
N VAL A 318 18.29 -2.50 21.10
CA VAL A 318 17.30 -2.34 22.16
C VAL A 318 17.46 -0.97 22.79
N ILE A 319 16.42 -0.18 22.79
CA ILE A 319 16.43 1.22 23.19
C ILE A 319 15.60 1.39 24.46
N ASP A 320 16.17 2.02 25.45
CA ASP A 320 15.47 2.52 26.64
C ASP A 320 14.75 3.82 26.26
N ILE A 321 13.41 3.80 26.25
CA ILE A 321 12.61 4.96 25.83
C ILE A 321 12.68 6.11 26.83
N PRO A 322 12.53 5.92 28.15
CA PRO A 322 12.69 6.98 29.13
C PRO A 322 14.04 7.70 29.05
N ASN A 323 15.13 6.95 28.98
CA ASN A 323 16.49 7.51 28.95
C ASN A 323 16.95 7.91 27.55
N LYS A 324 16.26 7.48 26.50
CA LYS A 324 16.59 7.71 25.09
C LYS A 324 18.03 7.28 24.76
N THR A 325 18.36 6.04 25.14
CA THR A 325 19.70 5.45 24.93
C THR A 325 19.57 4.01 24.43
N VAL A 326 20.55 3.57 23.66
CA VAL A 326 20.68 2.14 23.32
C VAL A 326 21.25 1.41 24.53
N MET A 327 20.50 0.44 25.06
CA MET A 327 20.89 -0.32 26.24
C MET A 327 21.53 -1.67 25.91
N ALA A 328 21.23 -2.23 24.74
CA ALA A 328 21.76 -3.52 24.31
C ALA A 328 21.65 -3.70 22.79
N THR A 329 22.41 -4.66 22.26
CA THR A 329 22.29 -5.12 20.89
C THR A 329 22.14 -6.64 20.88
N ILE A 330 21.13 -7.15 20.19
CA ILE A 330 20.85 -8.57 20.03
C ILE A 330 21.25 -8.98 18.62
N THR A 331 22.12 -9.99 18.48
CA THR A 331 22.44 -10.59 17.18
C THR A 331 21.29 -11.49 16.74
N THR A 332 20.91 -11.39 15.46
CA THR A 332 19.84 -12.17 14.83
C THR A 332 20.33 -12.97 13.64
N ASP A 333 19.44 -13.72 13.02
CA ASP A 333 19.65 -14.25 11.68
C ASP A 333 19.72 -13.10 10.64
N PRO A 334 20.25 -13.35 9.43
CA PRO A 334 20.48 -12.31 8.43
C PRO A 334 19.24 -11.51 8.01
N ALA A 335 19.43 -10.20 7.93
CA ALA A 335 18.47 -9.19 7.50
C ALA A 335 17.15 -9.17 8.32
N PRO A 336 17.22 -8.86 9.62
CA PRO A 336 16.02 -8.59 10.39
C PRO A 336 15.31 -7.36 9.83
N ILE A 337 14.07 -7.54 9.35
CA ILE A 337 13.33 -6.46 8.68
C ILE A 337 12.22 -5.89 9.55
N ARG A 338 11.53 -6.73 10.30
CA ARG A 338 10.43 -6.37 11.21
C ARG A 338 10.28 -7.36 12.34
N GLY A 339 9.66 -6.90 13.41
CA GLY A 339 9.22 -7.77 14.51
C GLY A 339 7.87 -7.38 15.07
N GLN A 340 7.20 -8.36 15.64
CA GLN A 340 5.90 -8.20 16.30
C GLN A 340 5.90 -8.90 17.64
N PHE A 341 5.38 -8.22 18.67
CA PHE A 341 5.17 -8.82 19.97
C PHE A 341 3.93 -9.72 19.97
N ASN A 342 3.98 -10.76 20.78
CA ASN A 342 2.78 -11.47 21.16
C ASN A 342 1.94 -10.60 22.11
N ARG A 343 0.70 -11.05 22.39
CA ARG A 343 -0.25 -10.33 23.26
C ARG A 343 0.31 -9.97 24.64
N ARG A 344 1.10 -10.85 25.25
CA ARG A 344 1.67 -10.65 26.58
C ARG A 344 2.89 -9.74 26.59
N GLY A 345 3.48 -9.48 25.43
CA GLY A 345 4.74 -8.77 25.33
C GLY A 345 5.96 -9.59 25.79
N ASP A 346 5.81 -10.85 26.13
CA ASP A 346 6.91 -11.71 26.61
C ASP A 346 7.68 -12.41 25.49
N ARG A 347 7.25 -12.22 24.22
CA ARG A 347 7.92 -12.72 23.01
C ARG A 347 7.87 -11.69 21.90
N LEU A 348 9.03 -11.52 21.26
CA LEU A 348 9.17 -10.73 20.02
C LEU A 348 9.53 -11.70 18.91
N TYR A 349 8.65 -11.84 17.92
CA TYR A 349 8.92 -12.61 16.71
C TYR A 349 9.53 -11.71 15.65
N VAL A 350 10.66 -12.13 15.07
CA VAL A 350 11.45 -11.32 14.12
C VAL A 350 11.54 -11.99 12.77
N ALA A 351 11.04 -11.34 11.75
CA ALA A 351 11.17 -11.75 10.36
C ALA A 351 12.55 -11.33 9.84
N ASN A 352 13.31 -12.31 9.33
CA ASN A 352 14.64 -12.13 8.75
C ASN A 352 14.54 -12.40 7.24
N GLU A 353 14.67 -11.37 6.40
CA GLU A 353 14.42 -11.50 4.95
C GLU A 353 15.37 -12.47 4.26
N TRP A 354 16.65 -12.52 4.69
CA TRP A 354 17.67 -13.35 4.07
C TRP A 354 17.98 -14.64 4.87
N SER A 355 17.05 -15.06 5.70
CA SER A 355 17.16 -16.29 6.47
C SER A 355 15.95 -17.21 6.29
N THR A 356 16.20 -18.51 6.43
CA THR A 356 15.15 -19.52 6.56
C THR A 356 14.74 -19.72 8.02
N TYR A 357 15.10 -18.79 8.90
CA TYR A 357 14.74 -18.82 10.30
C TYR A 357 14.05 -17.54 10.75
N LEU A 358 12.97 -17.72 11.48
CA LEU A 358 12.34 -16.65 12.28
C LEU A 358 12.94 -16.74 13.70
N ASN A 359 13.31 -15.62 14.28
CA ASN A 359 13.77 -15.58 15.67
C ASN A 359 12.61 -15.27 16.62
N ALA A 360 12.50 -16.03 17.68
CA ALA A 360 11.70 -15.66 18.86
C ALA A 360 12.67 -15.15 19.95
N ILE A 361 12.46 -13.92 20.36
CA ILE A 361 13.33 -13.20 21.31
C ILE A 361 12.60 -12.98 22.62
N ASP A 362 13.32 -13.15 23.74
CA ASP A 362 12.88 -12.69 25.05
C ASP A 362 13.21 -11.18 25.16
N PRO A 363 12.20 -10.30 25.23
CA PRO A 363 12.44 -8.87 25.28
C PRO A 363 12.95 -8.37 26.65
N PHE A 364 12.97 -9.22 27.67
CA PHE A 364 13.47 -8.90 29.00
C PHE A 364 14.89 -9.46 29.22
N ALA A 365 15.11 -10.72 28.85
CA ALA A 365 16.44 -11.35 28.88
C ALA A 365 17.34 -10.88 27.71
N LEU A 366 16.80 -10.19 26.71
CA LEU A 366 17.49 -9.63 25.55
C LEU A 366 18.28 -10.69 24.77
N SER A 367 17.70 -11.86 24.60
CA SER A 367 18.34 -13.00 23.95
C SER A 367 17.37 -13.74 23.02
N VAL A 368 17.94 -14.43 22.02
CA VAL A 368 17.18 -15.31 21.14
C VAL A 368 16.83 -16.57 21.92
N LEU A 369 15.53 -16.77 22.19
CA LEU A 369 15.00 -17.96 22.86
C LEU A 369 14.99 -19.16 21.94
N ARG A 370 14.56 -18.94 20.69
CA ARG A 370 14.38 -20.01 19.72
C ARG A 370 14.46 -19.50 18.29
N ARG A 371 14.94 -20.35 17.41
CA ARG A 371 14.93 -20.19 15.97
C ARG A 371 13.94 -21.18 15.39
N PHE A 372 12.98 -20.68 14.60
CA PHE A 372 11.99 -21.52 13.93
C PHE A 372 12.30 -21.58 12.45
N GLN A 373 12.37 -22.79 11.89
CA GLN A 373 12.60 -22.95 10.46
C GLN A 373 11.34 -22.55 9.69
N VAL A 374 11.51 -21.69 8.71
CA VAL A 374 10.48 -21.14 7.83
C VAL A 374 11.03 -21.02 6.41
N LYS A 375 10.21 -20.61 5.43
CA LYS A 375 10.71 -20.35 4.08
C LYS A 375 11.46 -19.01 4.01
N LEU A 376 12.42 -18.90 3.08
CA LEU A 376 13.19 -17.69 2.81
C LEU A 376 12.30 -16.51 2.32
N GLY A 377 12.74 -15.29 2.55
CA GLY A 377 12.13 -14.09 1.97
C GLY A 377 10.98 -13.49 2.78
N MET A 378 10.97 -13.70 4.09
CA MET A 378 10.00 -13.06 4.99
C MET A 378 10.19 -11.55 5.01
N VAL A 379 9.14 -10.80 4.68
CA VAL A 379 9.16 -9.33 4.70
C VAL A 379 8.01 -8.74 5.50
N SER A 380 7.01 -9.53 5.84
CA SER A 380 5.86 -9.10 6.60
C SER A 380 5.50 -10.12 7.67
N ILE A 381 5.22 -9.63 8.86
CA ILE A 381 4.80 -10.43 10.00
C ILE A 381 3.69 -9.68 10.75
N LYS A 382 2.65 -10.39 11.14
CA LYS A 382 1.60 -9.88 12.04
C LYS A 382 1.22 -10.97 13.02
N VAL A 383 1.17 -10.62 14.29
CA VAL A 383 0.68 -11.49 15.35
C VAL A 383 -0.73 -11.07 15.71
N ASP A 384 -1.67 -11.99 15.68
CA ASP A 384 -3.04 -11.71 16.13
C ASP A 384 -3.08 -11.70 17.67
N PRO A 385 -3.36 -10.57 18.32
CA PRO A 385 -3.34 -10.49 19.78
C PRO A 385 -4.49 -11.24 20.46
N GLN A 386 -5.47 -11.77 19.73
CA GLN A 386 -6.51 -12.61 20.30
C GLN A 386 -6.12 -14.09 20.37
N THR A 387 -5.47 -14.58 19.33
CA THR A 387 -5.15 -16.00 19.15
C THR A 387 -3.67 -16.32 19.27
N ASP A 388 -2.81 -15.29 19.29
CA ASP A 388 -1.35 -15.37 19.16
C ASP A 388 -0.86 -16.04 17.85
N LEU A 389 -1.76 -16.33 16.90
CA LEU A 389 -1.37 -16.86 15.60
C LEU A 389 -0.45 -15.87 14.86
N VAL A 390 0.60 -16.42 14.25
CA VAL A 390 1.61 -15.61 13.53
C VAL A 390 1.37 -15.75 12.03
N TYR A 391 1.03 -14.62 11.39
CA TYR A 391 0.85 -14.51 9.94
C TYR A 391 2.16 -14.04 9.32
N MET A 392 2.63 -14.74 8.28
CA MET A 392 3.89 -14.40 7.61
C MET A 392 3.70 -14.26 6.11
N GLY A 393 4.06 -13.09 5.60
CA GLY A 393 4.08 -12.75 4.18
C GLY A 393 5.49 -12.68 3.63
N ARG A 394 5.65 -13.04 2.35
CA ARG A 394 6.91 -13.02 1.62
C ARG A 394 6.74 -12.20 0.33
N ARG A 395 7.81 -11.60 -0.13
CA ARG A 395 7.80 -10.74 -1.33
C ARG A 395 7.44 -11.49 -2.62
N ARG A 396 7.81 -12.76 -2.74
CA ARG A 396 7.68 -13.57 -3.97
C ARG A 396 6.89 -14.86 -3.76
N ASP A 397 6.08 -14.91 -2.70
CA ASP A 397 5.21 -16.06 -2.45
C ASP A 397 3.76 -15.67 -2.69
N THR A 398 2.96 -16.60 -3.16
CA THR A 398 1.52 -16.40 -3.41
C THR A 398 0.65 -16.71 -2.20
N VAL A 399 1.28 -16.98 -1.05
CA VAL A 399 0.60 -17.46 0.16
C VAL A 399 1.11 -16.74 1.39
N VAL A 400 0.20 -16.30 2.24
CA VAL A 400 0.48 -15.94 3.64
C VAL A 400 0.28 -17.18 4.49
N GLU A 401 1.34 -17.66 5.12
CA GLU A 401 1.27 -18.81 6.03
C GLU A 401 0.89 -18.37 7.44
N VAL A 402 0.10 -19.21 8.12
CA VAL A 402 -0.35 -18.99 9.49
C VAL A 402 0.27 -20.05 10.41
N TYR A 403 1.02 -19.60 11.40
CA TYR A 403 1.76 -20.46 12.30
C TYR A 403 1.15 -20.49 13.70
N ASN A 404 1.17 -21.67 14.29
CA ASN A 404 0.86 -21.82 15.71
C ASN A 404 2.01 -21.25 16.56
N PRO A 405 1.75 -20.40 17.57
CA PRO A 405 2.81 -19.74 18.35
C PRO A 405 3.64 -20.69 19.24
N PHE A 406 3.12 -21.87 19.56
CA PHE A 406 3.78 -22.82 20.45
C PHE A 406 4.60 -23.87 19.69
N SER A 407 3.97 -24.57 18.74
CA SER A 407 4.63 -25.60 17.93
C SER A 407 5.42 -25.03 16.76
N PHE A 408 5.04 -23.83 16.32
CA PHE A 408 5.50 -23.16 15.11
C PHE A 408 5.31 -24.03 13.85
N ALA A 409 4.28 -24.84 13.86
CA ALA A 409 3.79 -25.54 12.69
C ALA A 409 2.84 -24.64 11.90
N VAL A 410 2.86 -24.77 10.58
CA VAL A 410 1.86 -24.15 9.70
C VAL A 410 0.52 -24.81 9.99
N VAL A 411 -0.45 -24.04 10.46
CA VAL A 411 -1.81 -24.51 10.78
C VAL A 411 -2.83 -24.11 9.74
N ASP A 412 -2.50 -23.10 8.93
CA ASP A 412 -3.39 -22.60 7.88
C ASP A 412 -2.62 -21.73 6.87
N SER A 413 -3.29 -21.34 5.80
CA SER A 413 -2.72 -20.43 4.80
C SER A 413 -3.79 -19.61 4.09
N ILE A 414 -3.39 -18.41 3.62
CA ILE A 414 -4.23 -17.51 2.83
C ILE A 414 -3.61 -17.40 1.44
N ASN A 415 -4.33 -17.84 0.40
CA ASN A 415 -3.88 -17.65 -0.96
C ASN A 415 -4.10 -16.18 -1.37
N THR A 416 -3.01 -15.50 -1.71
CA THR A 416 -2.99 -14.08 -2.10
C THR A 416 -2.68 -13.90 -3.59
N GLY A 417 -2.29 -14.97 -4.28
CA GLY A 417 -1.91 -14.92 -5.69
C GLY A 417 -0.59 -14.19 -5.98
N ALA A 418 -0.09 -13.37 -5.07
CA ALA A 418 1.18 -12.64 -5.19
C ALA A 418 1.73 -12.24 -3.81
N GLY A 419 2.97 -11.74 -3.76
CA GLY A 419 3.71 -11.47 -2.54
C GLY A 419 3.12 -10.34 -1.69
N ILE A 420 3.15 -10.52 -0.37
CA ILE A 420 2.63 -9.55 0.59
C ILE A 420 3.80 -8.91 1.35
N THR A 421 3.84 -7.57 1.38
CA THR A 421 4.94 -6.80 1.99
C THR A 421 4.58 -6.15 3.31
N HIS A 422 3.30 -5.92 3.58
CA HIS A 422 2.81 -5.43 4.86
C HIS A 422 1.41 -5.96 5.16
N MET A 423 1.10 -6.15 6.45
CA MET A 423 -0.19 -6.63 6.91
C MET A 423 -0.61 -5.93 8.19
N THR A 424 -1.93 -5.72 8.35
CA THR A 424 -2.51 -5.28 9.61
C THR A 424 -3.84 -5.99 9.90
N ILE A 425 -4.21 -6.07 11.17
CA ILE A 425 -5.46 -6.67 11.64
C ILE A 425 -6.38 -5.58 12.17
N ASP A 426 -7.59 -5.55 11.67
CA ASP A 426 -8.69 -4.74 12.20
C ASP A 426 -9.34 -5.47 13.39
N GLY A 427 -9.37 -4.80 14.53
CA GLY A 427 -9.97 -5.32 15.76
C GLY A 427 -11.48 -5.41 15.73
N ASP A 428 -12.12 -4.53 14.97
CA ASP A 428 -13.58 -4.40 14.94
C ASP A 428 -14.23 -5.44 14.01
N GLU A 429 -13.70 -5.57 12.78
CA GLU A 429 -14.30 -6.41 11.73
C GLU A 429 -13.63 -7.79 11.62
N ASN A 430 -12.58 -8.08 12.39
CA ASN A 430 -11.79 -9.32 12.30
C ASN A 430 -11.26 -9.60 10.89
N ASN A 431 -10.80 -8.57 10.21
CA ASN A 431 -10.21 -8.65 8.88
C ASN A 431 -8.70 -8.48 8.92
N LEU A 432 -8.01 -9.21 8.05
CA LEU A 432 -6.59 -9.02 7.75
C LEU A 432 -6.48 -8.24 6.44
N TYR A 433 -5.84 -7.08 6.49
CA TYR A 433 -5.50 -6.26 5.34
C TYR A 433 -4.06 -6.53 4.93
N MET A 434 -3.84 -6.75 3.64
CA MET A 434 -2.56 -7.18 3.10
C MET A 434 -2.19 -6.35 1.88
N VAL A 435 -1.00 -5.74 1.91
CA VAL A 435 -0.48 -4.91 0.81
C VAL A 435 0.26 -5.78 -0.19
N ASN A 436 -0.14 -5.69 -1.45
CA ASN A 436 0.50 -6.35 -2.57
C ASN A 436 1.06 -5.32 -3.57
N PRO A 437 2.39 -5.10 -3.62
CA PRO A 437 2.99 -4.14 -4.55
C PRO A 437 2.98 -4.59 -6.01
N GLU A 438 2.99 -5.88 -6.28
CA GLU A 438 3.04 -6.43 -7.64
C GLU A 438 1.72 -6.18 -8.39
N THR A 439 0.60 -6.48 -7.73
CA THR A 439 -0.75 -6.23 -8.29
C THR A 439 -1.26 -4.82 -8.01
N LYS A 440 -0.51 -4.00 -7.25
CA LYS A 440 -0.92 -2.66 -6.81
C LYS A 440 -2.28 -2.69 -6.14
N SER A 441 -2.43 -3.59 -5.19
CA SER A 441 -3.71 -3.82 -4.55
C SER A 441 -3.60 -3.96 -3.03
N LEU A 442 -4.70 -3.65 -2.37
CA LEU A 442 -4.96 -3.96 -0.97
C LEU A 442 -5.94 -5.13 -0.92
N MET A 443 -5.49 -6.27 -0.42
CA MET A 443 -6.30 -7.46 -0.25
C MET A 443 -6.89 -7.54 1.14
N VAL A 444 -8.11 -8.03 1.25
CA VAL A 444 -8.82 -8.19 2.52
C VAL A 444 -9.24 -9.65 2.69
N SER A 445 -8.79 -10.25 3.80
CA SER A 445 -9.15 -11.62 4.18
C SER A 445 -9.84 -11.63 5.54
N ARG A 446 -10.88 -12.44 5.70
CA ARG A 446 -11.44 -12.71 7.02
C ARG A 446 -10.54 -13.64 7.82
N LEU A 447 -10.20 -13.27 9.06
CA LEU A 447 -9.34 -14.08 9.93
C LEU A 447 -9.91 -15.49 10.20
N VAL A 448 -11.23 -15.63 10.27
CA VAL A 448 -11.88 -16.92 10.52
C VAL A 448 -11.83 -17.84 9.30
N ARG A 449 -12.14 -17.30 8.11
CA ARG A 449 -12.24 -18.10 6.88
C ARG A 449 -10.93 -18.24 6.13
N LYS A 450 -9.94 -17.38 6.43
CA LYS A 450 -8.62 -17.34 5.80
C LYS A 450 -8.67 -17.34 4.26
N ARG A 451 -9.64 -16.59 3.73
CA ARG A 451 -9.84 -16.39 2.29
C ARG A 451 -9.93 -14.92 1.98
N VAL A 452 -9.23 -14.50 0.95
CA VAL A 452 -9.39 -13.16 0.36
C VAL A 452 -10.81 -13.07 -0.19
N PHE A 453 -11.58 -12.08 0.26
CA PHE A 453 -12.96 -11.85 -0.17
C PHE A 453 -13.13 -10.49 -0.84
N SER A 454 -12.16 -9.61 -0.66
CA SER A 454 -12.15 -8.30 -1.32
C SER A 454 -10.72 -7.89 -1.65
N GLU A 455 -10.61 -7.07 -2.68
CA GLU A 455 -9.37 -6.49 -3.16
C GLU A 455 -9.68 -5.09 -3.70
N MET A 456 -8.85 -4.12 -3.39
CA MET A 456 -8.99 -2.73 -3.83
C MET A 456 -7.76 -2.33 -4.64
N ASP A 457 -7.96 -1.74 -5.81
CA ASP A 457 -6.88 -1.19 -6.62
C ASP A 457 -6.33 0.07 -5.93
N VAL A 458 -5.01 0.11 -5.69
CA VAL A 458 -4.33 1.21 -5.03
C VAL A 458 -3.26 1.84 -5.94
N GLY A 459 -2.50 2.81 -5.41
CA GLY A 459 -1.48 3.52 -6.18
C GLY A 459 -0.23 2.71 -6.48
N GLU A 460 0.74 3.36 -7.13
CA GLU A 460 2.04 2.77 -7.43
C GLU A 460 2.87 2.58 -6.17
N GLY A 461 3.50 1.41 -6.04
CA GLY A 461 4.36 1.08 -4.92
C GLY A 461 3.68 1.14 -3.56
N PRO A 462 2.54 0.46 -3.35
CA PRO A 462 1.90 0.43 -2.06
C PRO A 462 2.87 -0.20 -1.04
N TYR A 463 3.04 0.47 0.11
CA TYR A 463 4.08 0.11 1.08
C TYR A 463 3.50 -0.33 2.42
N TRP A 464 2.56 0.44 2.97
CA TRP A 464 2.03 0.26 4.32
C TRP A 464 0.51 0.28 4.31
N VAL A 465 -0.10 -0.46 5.22
CA VAL A 465 -1.54 -0.37 5.53
C VAL A 465 -1.73 -0.25 7.03
N THR A 466 -2.61 0.66 7.44
CA THR A 466 -3.08 0.79 8.82
C THR A 466 -4.57 1.12 8.83
N VAL A 467 -5.26 0.78 9.91
CA VAL A 467 -6.72 0.98 10.02
C VAL A 467 -7.08 1.57 11.38
N MET A 468 -8.14 2.34 11.42
CA MET A 468 -8.77 2.72 12.68
C MET A 468 -9.32 1.45 13.35
N GLY A 469 -9.05 1.28 14.66
CA GLY A 469 -9.36 0.04 15.38
C GLY A 469 -8.32 -1.08 15.13
N GLU A 470 -7.11 -0.75 14.64
CA GLU A 470 -6.00 -1.70 14.52
C GLU A 470 -5.64 -2.32 15.88
N ARG A 471 -5.41 -3.64 15.90
CA ARG A 471 -4.97 -4.41 17.05
C ARG A 471 -3.69 -5.20 16.79
#